data_51db724c278462cbb6bd48960c44344e
#
_entry.id   51db724c278462cbb6bd48960c44344e
#
_cell.length_a   1.000
_cell.length_b   1.000
_cell.length_c   1.000
_cell.angle_alpha   90.00
_cell.angle_beta   90.00
_cell.angle_gamma   90.00
#
_symmetry.space_group_name_H-M   'P 1'
#
loop_
_entity.id
_entity.type
_entity.pdbx_description
1 polymer ?
#
loop_
_entity_poly.entity_id
_entity_poly.type
_entity_poly.pdbx_seq_one_letter_code
_entity_poly.pdbx_strand_id
1 'polypeptide(L)'
;WQDLPRTNGTDKDIEKFEVKYGDMLFCRSSLVAEGIGKASIVPEDVPQNTLFECHVIRLPLDLSKCVPEYMQVFSTMEYFRRQIIAQSKTATMTTIGQDGILKADILLPPMSKQREFYAFVHQVNKSKFDTMTFAPIYDIINLYLHTHFYQGRR
;
A
#
# COMPACT_ATOMS: atom_id res chain seq x y z
N TRP A 1 13.87 12.01 -4.77
CA TRP A 1 12.95 13.08 -5.27
C TRP A 1 13.54 13.89 -6.40
N GLN A 2 14.88 13.98 -6.52
CA GLN A 2 15.57 14.80 -7.52
C GLN A 2 15.27 14.38 -8.97
N ASP A 3 14.92 13.12 -9.18
CA ASP A 3 14.61 12.54 -10.49
C ASP A 3 13.14 12.70 -10.92
N LEU A 4 12.30 13.30 -10.09
CA LEU A 4 10.92 13.54 -10.46
C LEU A 4 10.82 14.65 -11.51
N PRO A 5 10.03 14.45 -12.58
CA PRO A 5 9.82 15.46 -13.60
C PRO A 5 9.11 16.67 -13.00
N ARG A 6 9.52 17.85 -13.39
CA ARG A 6 8.86 19.10 -13.00
C ARG A 6 7.76 19.45 -14.00
N THR A 7 6.65 19.96 -13.47
CA THR A 7 5.52 20.42 -14.26
C THR A 7 5.06 21.80 -13.80
N ASN A 8 4.38 22.52 -14.68
CA ASN A 8 3.75 23.80 -14.36
C ASN A 8 2.31 23.52 -13.86
N GLY A 9 2.18 23.29 -12.56
CA GLY A 9 0.86 23.14 -11.92
C GLY A 9 0.29 24.49 -11.49
N THR A 10 -1.03 24.62 -11.55
CA THR A 10 -1.76 25.74 -10.95
C THR A 10 -2.07 25.44 -9.47
N ASP A 11 -2.48 26.46 -8.68
CA ASP A 11 -2.92 26.27 -7.30
C ASP A 11 -4.09 25.25 -7.20
N LYS A 12 -4.96 25.22 -8.20
CA LYS A 12 -6.05 24.23 -8.29
C LYS A 12 -5.55 22.80 -8.52
N ASP A 13 -4.45 22.63 -9.27
CA ASP A 13 -3.85 21.33 -9.49
C ASP A 13 -3.17 20.85 -8.21
N ILE A 14 -2.51 21.75 -7.48
CA ILE A 14 -1.91 21.45 -6.17
C ILE A 14 -3.00 21.03 -5.19
N GLU A 15 -4.06 21.80 -5.04
CA GLU A 15 -5.19 21.46 -4.16
C GLU A 15 -5.76 20.06 -4.44
N LYS A 16 -5.85 19.67 -5.71
CA LYS A 16 -6.49 18.44 -6.15
C LYS A 16 -5.56 17.23 -6.17
N PHE A 17 -4.30 17.41 -6.55
CA PHE A 17 -3.40 16.32 -6.89
C PHE A 17 -2.15 16.24 -5.98
N GLU A 18 -1.99 17.16 -5.02
CA GLU A 18 -0.88 17.06 -4.08
C GLU A 18 -0.98 15.79 -3.24
N VAL A 19 0.15 15.09 -3.10
CA VAL A 19 0.31 13.97 -2.19
C VAL A 19 0.87 14.44 -0.86
N LYS A 20 0.44 13.80 0.23
CA LYS A 20 0.86 14.12 1.60
C LYS A 20 1.38 12.87 2.29
N TYR A 21 2.20 13.06 3.32
CA TYR A 21 2.64 11.95 4.15
C TYR A 21 1.47 11.07 4.58
N GLY A 22 1.66 9.78 4.47
CA GLY A 22 0.66 8.79 4.82
C GLY A 22 -0.40 8.52 3.76
N ASP A 23 -0.44 9.28 2.65
CA ASP A 23 -1.27 8.90 1.51
C ASP A 23 -0.80 7.58 0.92
N MET A 24 -1.73 6.74 0.52
CA MET A 24 -1.46 5.49 -0.16
C MET A 24 -1.73 5.64 -1.65
N LEU A 25 -0.70 5.39 -2.47
CA LEU A 25 -0.73 5.52 -3.92
C LEU A 25 -0.84 4.16 -4.58
N PHE A 26 -1.90 3.92 -5.34
CA PHE A 26 -2.15 2.66 -6.04
C PHE A 26 -1.88 2.79 -7.54
N CYS A 27 -1.22 1.80 -8.12
CA CYS A 27 -1.11 1.65 -9.56
C CYS A 27 -2.49 1.37 -10.17
N ARG A 28 -2.99 2.30 -10.99
CA ARG A 28 -4.33 2.25 -11.62
C ARG A 28 -4.39 1.37 -12.86
N SER A 29 -3.27 1.21 -13.55
CA SER A 29 -3.19 0.46 -14.81
C SER A 29 -1.90 -0.35 -14.88
N SER A 30 -1.97 -1.56 -15.44
CA SER A 30 -0.82 -2.45 -15.60
C SER A 30 -0.97 -3.31 -16.85
N LEU A 31 0.15 -3.64 -17.47
CA LEU A 31 0.19 -4.59 -18.57
C LEU A 31 -0.08 -6.03 -18.12
N VAL A 32 0.15 -6.32 -16.85
CA VAL A 32 -0.07 -7.66 -16.25
C VAL A 32 -0.95 -7.54 -15.01
N ALA A 33 -1.78 -8.55 -14.76
CA ALA A 33 -2.72 -8.55 -13.64
C ALA A 33 -2.01 -8.41 -12.28
N GLU A 34 -0.84 -8.99 -12.10
CA GLU A 34 -0.07 -8.93 -10.86
C GLU A 34 0.46 -7.53 -10.53
N GLY A 35 0.56 -6.66 -11.53
CA GLY A 35 1.00 -5.27 -11.37
C GLY A 35 -0.11 -4.34 -10.87
N ILE A 36 -1.39 -4.71 -11.13
CA ILE A 36 -2.51 -3.82 -10.82
C ILE A 36 -2.66 -3.58 -9.33
N GLY A 37 -2.94 -2.34 -8.93
CA GLY A 37 -3.17 -1.95 -7.55
C GLY A 37 -2.00 -2.25 -6.61
N LYS A 38 -0.77 -2.38 -7.12
CA LYS A 38 0.42 -2.26 -6.27
C LYS A 38 0.41 -0.90 -5.63
N ALA A 39 0.74 -0.84 -4.36
CA ALA A 39 0.62 0.38 -3.58
C ALA A 39 1.92 0.76 -2.89
N SER A 40 2.10 2.05 -2.68
CA SER A 40 3.19 2.63 -1.89
C SER A 40 2.66 3.74 -1.01
N ILE A 41 3.23 3.89 0.18
CA ILE A 41 2.96 5.01 1.09
C ILE A 41 3.84 6.20 0.70
N VAL A 42 3.26 7.38 0.77
CA VAL A 42 3.99 8.64 0.65
C VAL A 42 4.78 8.88 1.94
N PRO A 43 6.11 8.96 1.90
CA PRO A 43 6.95 9.10 3.09
C PRO A 43 6.94 10.54 3.64
N GLU A 44 7.47 10.72 4.86
CA GLU A 44 7.49 12.02 5.56
C GLU A 44 8.32 13.10 4.84
N ASP A 45 9.35 12.70 4.10
CA ASP A 45 10.27 13.60 3.38
C ASP A 45 9.75 14.02 2.00
N VAL A 46 8.48 13.76 1.69
CA VAL A 46 7.89 14.18 0.42
C VAL A 46 7.96 15.70 0.25
N PRO A 47 8.52 16.20 -0.87
CA PRO A 47 8.55 17.64 -1.12
C PRO A 47 7.15 18.23 -1.25
N GLN A 48 6.96 19.47 -0.78
CA GLN A 48 5.72 20.20 -1.01
C GLN A 48 5.43 20.33 -2.51
N ASN A 49 4.15 20.38 -2.85
CA ASN A 49 3.65 20.46 -4.22
C ASN A 49 4.04 19.26 -5.11
N THR A 50 4.34 18.11 -4.51
CA THR A 50 4.48 16.87 -5.25
C THR A 50 3.09 16.38 -5.68
N LEU A 51 2.89 16.22 -7.00
CA LEU A 51 1.60 15.85 -7.58
C LEU A 51 1.64 14.41 -8.09
N PHE A 52 0.50 13.70 -7.98
CA PHE A 52 0.30 12.42 -8.64
C PHE A 52 -0.40 12.59 -9.99
N GLU A 53 -0.27 11.61 -10.88
CA GLU A 53 -0.79 11.65 -12.25
C GLU A 53 -1.91 10.60 -12.46
N CYS A 54 -2.50 10.56 -13.67
CA CYS A 54 -3.72 9.82 -13.97
C CYS A 54 -3.61 8.28 -13.88
N HIS A 55 -2.41 7.71 -13.89
CA HIS A 55 -2.18 6.27 -13.70
C HIS A 55 -2.06 5.86 -12.23
N VAL A 56 -2.25 6.82 -11.32
CA VAL A 56 -2.20 6.61 -9.88
C VAL A 56 -3.57 6.92 -9.26
N ILE A 57 -3.98 6.13 -8.28
CA ILE A 57 -5.12 6.43 -7.41
C ILE A 57 -4.55 6.76 -6.02
N ARG A 58 -4.88 7.95 -5.50
CA ARG A 58 -4.53 8.36 -4.15
C ARG A 58 -5.65 7.99 -3.17
N LEU A 59 -5.28 7.37 -2.07
CA LEU A 59 -6.12 7.07 -0.92
C LEU A 59 -5.51 7.72 0.32
N PRO A 60 -6.05 8.84 0.80
CA PRO A 60 -5.64 9.41 2.09
C PRO A 60 -5.98 8.46 3.23
N LEU A 61 -5.01 8.14 4.09
CA LEU A 61 -5.24 7.33 5.27
C LEU A 61 -5.66 8.19 6.47
N ASP A 62 -6.58 7.68 7.26
CA ASP A 62 -6.89 8.23 8.58
C ASP A 62 -5.79 7.83 9.58
N LEU A 63 -4.81 8.70 9.76
CA LEU A 63 -3.64 8.46 10.62
C LEU A 63 -3.99 8.30 12.10
N SER A 64 -5.21 8.62 12.50
CA SER A 64 -5.70 8.32 13.86
C SER A 64 -6.07 6.84 14.05
N LYS A 65 -6.26 6.10 12.96
CA LYS A 65 -6.67 4.69 12.95
C LYS A 65 -5.67 3.77 12.26
N CYS A 66 -4.89 4.31 11.31
CA CYS A 66 -3.96 3.55 10.49
C CYS A 66 -2.52 4.00 10.70
N VAL A 67 -1.62 3.04 10.87
CA VAL A 67 -0.17 3.23 10.73
C VAL A 67 0.19 3.05 9.25
N PRO A 68 0.75 4.08 8.56
CA PRO A 68 1.05 4.00 7.14
C PRO A 68 1.92 2.80 6.77
N GLU A 69 2.95 2.52 7.55
CA GLU A 69 3.88 1.42 7.32
C GLU A 69 3.21 0.05 7.49
N TYR A 70 2.24 -0.07 8.41
CA TYR A 70 1.39 -1.24 8.52
C TYR A 70 0.62 -1.48 7.23
N MET A 71 -0.03 -0.42 6.71
CA MET A 71 -0.79 -0.48 5.47
C MET A 71 0.08 -0.77 4.26
N GLN A 72 1.32 -0.25 4.22
CA GLN A 72 2.29 -0.59 3.18
C GLN A 72 2.52 -2.11 3.13
N VAL A 73 2.82 -2.72 4.28
CA VAL A 73 3.04 -4.17 4.36
C VAL A 73 1.76 -4.94 4.05
N PHE A 74 0.63 -4.54 4.66
CA PHE A 74 -0.67 -5.19 4.45
C PHE A 74 -1.08 -5.22 2.97
N SER A 75 -0.79 -4.15 2.21
CA SER A 75 -1.11 -4.07 0.77
C SER A 75 -0.36 -5.08 -0.09
N THR A 76 0.73 -5.64 0.39
CA THR A 76 1.51 -6.67 -0.30
C THR A 76 1.01 -8.09 -0.03
N MET A 77 0.16 -8.27 0.98
CA MET A 77 -0.34 -9.59 1.38
C MET A 77 -1.30 -10.17 0.37
N GLU A 78 -1.26 -11.49 0.24
CA GLU A 78 -2.12 -12.23 -0.68
C GLU A 78 -3.61 -11.98 -0.43
N TYR A 79 -4.02 -11.87 0.85
CA TYR A 79 -5.39 -11.55 1.24
C TYR A 79 -5.88 -10.25 0.60
N PHE A 80 -5.10 -9.17 0.66
CA PHE A 80 -5.44 -7.90 0.04
C PHE A 80 -5.30 -7.95 -1.49
N ARG A 81 -4.19 -8.50 -1.98
CA ARG A 81 -3.88 -8.59 -3.42
C ARG A 81 -4.95 -9.33 -4.21
N ARG A 82 -5.46 -10.46 -3.71
CA ARG A 82 -6.54 -11.21 -4.35
C ARG A 82 -7.81 -10.37 -4.53
N GLN A 83 -8.17 -9.57 -3.51
CA GLN A 83 -9.35 -8.70 -3.59
C GLN A 83 -9.17 -7.61 -4.66
N ILE A 84 -8.01 -6.96 -4.69
CA ILE A 84 -7.69 -5.94 -5.69
C ILE A 84 -7.73 -6.52 -7.12
N ILE A 85 -7.11 -7.67 -7.34
CA ILE A 85 -7.11 -8.33 -8.65
C ILE A 85 -8.54 -8.73 -9.05
N ALA A 86 -9.35 -9.22 -8.13
CA ALA A 86 -10.74 -9.60 -8.40
C ALA A 86 -11.63 -8.40 -8.78
N GLN A 87 -11.29 -7.17 -8.36
CA GLN A 87 -12.01 -5.94 -8.73
C GLN A 87 -11.44 -5.27 -10.00
N SER A 88 -10.36 -5.78 -10.56
CA SER A 88 -9.75 -5.25 -11.78
C SER A 88 -10.47 -5.76 -13.04
N LYS A 89 -10.29 -5.00 -14.12
CA LYS A 89 -10.82 -5.36 -15.45
C LYS A 89 -9.66 -5.41 -16.45
N THR A 90 -9.60 -6.47 -17.21
CA THR A 90 -8.58 -6.67 -18.25
C THR A 90 -9.22 -6.56 -19.64
N ALA A 91 -8.69 -5.66 -20.45
CA ALA A 91 -8.91 -5.62 -21.89
C ALA A 91 -7.53 -5.65 -22.57
N THR A 92 -7.07 -4.58 -23.18
CA THR A 92 -5.68 -4.43 -23.63
C THR A 92 -4.71 -4.24 -22.46
N MET A 93 -5.16 -3.59 -21.41
CA MET A 93 -4.46 -3.40 -20.13
C MET A 93 -5.38 -3.80 -18.98
N THR A 94 -4.81 -4.22 -17.87
CA THR A 94 -5.55 -4.41 -16.62
C THR A 94 -5.68 -3.08 -15.92
N THR A 95 -6.90 -2.70 -15.53
CA THR A 95 -7.20 -1.44 -14.86
C THR A 95 -8.05 -1.66 -13.62
N ILE A 96 -7.94 -0.75 -12.64
CA ILE A 96 -8.81 -0.70 -11.47
C ILE A 96 -9.28 0.74 -11.25
N GLY A 97 -10.53 0.90 -10.81
CA GLY A 97 -11.08 2.19 -10.39
C GLY A 97 -11.02 2.39 -8.87
N GLN A 98 -11.30 3.59 -8.41
CA GLN A 98 -11.39 3.91 -6.98
C GLN A 98 -12.38 3.00 -6.26
N ASP A 99 -13.56 2.77 -6.85
CA ASP A 99 -14.58 1.89 -6.29
C ASP A 99 -14.09 0.44 -6.09
N GLY A 100 -13.19 -0.03 -6.95
CA GLY A 100 -12.59 -1.35 -6.81
C GLY A 100 -11.64 -1.43 -5.60
N ILE A 101 -10.88 -0.37 -5.35
CA ILE A 101 -10.00 -0.29 -4.18
C ILE A 101 -10.83 -0.16 -2.89
N LEU A 102 -11.88 0.66 -2.90
CA LEU A 102 -12.73 0.90 -1.74
C LEU A 102 -13.56 -0.33 -1.32
N LYS A 103 -13.71 -1.32 -2.19
CA LYS A 103 -14.37 -2.60 -1.87
C LYS A 103 -13.45 -3.61 -1.17
N ALA A 104 -12.16 -3.35 -1.14
CA ALA A 104 -11.25 -4.27 -0.49
C ALA A 104 -11.37 -4.20 1.03
N ASP A 105 -11.58 -5.35 1.65
CA ASP A 105 -11.57 -5.47 3.10
C ASP A 105 -10.16 -5.39 3.65
N ILE A 106 -9.98 -4.62 4.71
CA ILE A 106 -8.72 -4.50 5.42
C ILE A 106 -8.85 -5.00 6.86
N LEU A 107 -7.80 -5.65 7.35
CA LEU A 107 -7.67 -5.94 8.78
C LEU A 107 -7.08 -4.71 9.45
N LEU A 108 -7.81 -4.10 10.35
CA LEU A 108 -7.41 -2.89 11.05
C LEU A 108 -7.40 -3.12 12.57
N PRO A 109 -6.35 -3.76 13.10
CA PRO A 109 -6.21 -3.97 14.54
C PRO A 109 -5.93 -2.64 15.26
N PRO A 110 -5.97 -2.62 16.61
CA PRO A 110 -5.58 -1.43 17.37
C PRO A 110 -4.18 -0.93 16.98
N MET A 111 -3.96 0.39 17.03
CA MET A 111 -2.73 1.06 16.61
C MET A 111 -1.45 0.46 17.23
N SER A 112 -1.52 0.02 18.49
CA SER A 112 -0.39 -0.66 19.16
C SER A 112 0.01 -1.94 18.45
N LYS A 113 -0.97 -2.74 18.00
CA LYS A 113 -0.75 -3.97 17.27
C LYS A 113 -0.25 -3.76 15.84
N GLN A 114 -0.72 -2.68 15.19
CA GLN A 114 -0.19 -2.29 13.88
C GLN A 114 1.31 -1.95 13.96
N ARG A 115 1.72 -1.19 14.99
CA ARG A 115 3.14 -0.83 15.23
C ARG A 115 3.98 -2.05 15.60
N GLU A 116 3.47 -2.93 16.46
CA GLU A 116 4.15 -4.19 16.82
C GLU A 116 4.39 -5.06 15.59
N PHE A 117 3.39 -5.22 14.75
CA PHE A 117 3.50 -5.96 13.49
C PHE A 117 4.53 -5.35 12.54
N TYR A 118 4.48 -4.04 12.33
CA TYR A 118 5.47 -3.37 11.49
C TYR A 118 6.90 -3.54 12.03
N ALA A 119 7.10 -3.36 13.33
CA ALA A 119 8.41 -3.55 13.96
C ALA A 119 8.93 -4.98 13.75
N PHE A 120 8.06 -5.98 13.88
CA PHE A 120 8.40 -7.38 13.61
C PHE A 120 8.83 -7.59 12.15
N VAL A 121 8.04 -7.11 11.18
CA VAL A 121 8.37 -7.23 9.75
C VAL A 121 9.69 -6.52 9.42
N HIS A 122 9.91 -5.34 10.00
CA HIS A 122 11.15 -4.58 9.81
C HIS A 122 12.39 -5.32 10.36
N GLN A 123 12.27 -5.96 11.53
CA GLN A 123 13.35 -6.79 12.10
C GLN A 123 13.66 -8.01 11.23
N VAL A 124 12.61 -8.70 10.75
CA VAL A 124 12.77 -9.86 9.86
C VAL A 124 13.44 -9.44 8.54
N ASN A 125 13.06 -8.32 7.97
CA ASN A 125 13.68 -7.80 6.74
C ASN A 125 15.15 -7.41 6.95
N LYS A 126 15.49 -6.80 8.09
CA LYS A 126 16.87 -6.41 8.41
C LYS A 126 17.78 -7.63 8.59
N SER A 127 17.32 -8.68 9.28
CA SER A 127 18.09 -9.90 9.47
C SER A 127 18.31 -10.72 8.20
N LYS A 128 17.55 -10.46 7.11
CA LYS A 128 17.68 -11.15 5.82
C LYS A 128 18.60 -10.48 4.82
N PHE A 129 18.92 -9.20 5.01
CA PHE A 129 20.02 -8.58 4.25
C PHE A 129 21.36 -9.30 4.51
N ASP A 130 21.48 -10.01 5.64
CA ASP A 130 22.66 -10.84 5.97
C ASP A 130 22.57 -12.27 5.41
N THR A 131 21.42 -12.74 4.92
CA THR A 131 21.25 -14.10 4.37
C THR A 131 20.23 -14.15 3.25
N MET A 132 20.70 -14.29 2.02
CA MET A 132 19.87 -14.40 0.79
C MET A 132 18.86 -15.55 0.86
N THR A 133 17.58 -15.25 1.18
CA THR A 133 16.43 -16.08 0.76
C THR A 133 15.10 -15.37 0.99
N PHE A 134 14.41 -15.01 -0.09
CA PHE A 134 13.18 -14.18 -0.08
C PHE A 134 11.87 -14.95 0.18
N ALA A 135 11.85 -16.26 0.10
CA ALA A 135 10.62 -17.07 0.15
C ALA A 135 9.92 -17.20 1.53
N PRO A 136 10.60 -17.25 2.68
CA PRO A 136 9.95 -17.51 3.97
C PRO A 136 9.25 -16.31 4.62
N ILE A 137 9.37 -15.08 4.10
CA ILE A 137 8.78 -13.90 4.78
C ILE A 137 7.26 -13.93 4.72
N TYR A 138 6.69 -14.27 3.58
CA TYR A 138 5.23 -14.31 3.41
C TYR A 138 4.60 -15.38 4.31
N ASP A 139 5.25 -16.51 4.48
CA ASP A 139 4.77 -17.58 5.34
C ASP A 139 4.84 -17.19 6.83
N ILE A 140 5.91 -16.52 7.25
CA ILE A 140 6.06 -16.01 8.62
C ILE A 140 5.03 -14.89 8.90
N ILE A 141 4.82 -13.98 7.96
CA ILE A 141 3.83 -12.92 8.07
C ILE A 141 2.41 -13.50 8.12
N ASN A 142 2.09 -14.46 7.26
CA ASN A 142 0.80 -15.14 7.26
C ASN A 142 0.59 -15.94 8.56
N LEU A 143 1.61 -16.61 9.07
CA LEU A 143 1.57 -17.33 10.34
C LEU A 143 1.35 -16.37 11.52
N TYR A 144 2.06 -15.23 11.55
CA TYR A 144 1.88 -14.20 12.58
C TYR A 144 0.46 -13.64 12.59
N LEU A 145 -0.08 -13.32 11.41
CA LEU A 145 -1.46 -12.86 11.29
C LEU A 145 -2.47 -13.92 11.71
N HIS A 146 -2.26 -15.16 11.29
CA HIS A 146 -3.15 -16.25 11.64
C HIS A 146 -3.18 -16.49 13.15
N THR A 147 -2.02 -16.49 13.82
CA THR A 147 -1.93 -16.70 15.27
C THR A 147 -2.43 -15.53 16.10
N HIS A 148 -2.28 -14.28 15.64
CA HIS A 148 -2.56 -13.10 16.46
C HIS A 148 -3.87 -12.38 16.11
N PHE A 149 -4.38 -12.59 14.89
CA PHE A 149 -5.56 -11.84 14.40
C PHE A 149 -6.74 -12.73 13.96
N TYR A 150 -6.50 -13.97 13.53
CA TYR A 150 -7.57 -14.85 13.06
C TYR A 150 -8.19 -15.77 14.14
N GLN A 151 -7.59 -15.91 15.31
CA GLN A 151 -8.14 -16.74 16.40
C GLN A 151 -9.37 -16.15 17.10
N GLY A 152 -9.86 -14.98 16.68
CA GLY A 152 -10.96 -14.25 17.33
C GLY A 152 -12.32 -14.32 16.63
N ARG A 153 -12.49 -15.09 15.56
CA ARG A 153 -13.79 -15.28 14.88
C ARG A 153 -14.18 -16.76 14.88
N ARG A 154 -14.82 -17.19 15.94
CA ARG A 154 -15.79 -18.28 15.96
C ARG A 154 -17.16 -17.71 16.38
#